data_af068f851acaadf68253f98067d41f8d
#
_entry.id   af068f851acaadf68253f98067d41f8d
#
_cell.length_a   1.000
_cell.length_b   1.000
_cell.length_c   1.000
_cell.angle_alpha   90.00
_cell.angle_beta   90.00
_cell.angle_gamma   90.00
#
_symmetry.space_group_name_H-M   'P 1'
#
loop_
_entity.id
_entity.type
_entity.pdbx_description
1 polymer ?
#
loop_
_entity_poly.entity_id
_entity_poly.type
_entity_poly.pdbx_seq_one_letter_code
_entity_poly.pdbx_strand_id
1 'polypeptide(L)'
;MKVISLLPFKNEEWVLPSYLHSIKRLSDEIIAIDDGSTDNSVKILESAGAKVYSSEKLKNFNSGWSEGSIRAELLRLGREAGGTHFVCLDADETFTNPAITTIKYMLPNLKPGDKMAFEW
;
A
#
# COMPACT_ATOMS: atom_id res chain seq x y z
N MET A 1 -10.85 12.84 -6.30
CA MET A 1 -9.68 11.92 -6.36
C MET A 1 -9.44 11.33 -4.97
N LYS A 2 -9.32 10.02 -4.89
CA LYS A 2 -8.94 9.33 -3.67
C LYS A 2 -7.72 8.47 -3.94
N VAL A 3 -6.63 8.77 -3.26
CA VAL A 3 -5.35 8.05 -3.39
C VAL A 3 -5.24 7.04 -2.26
N ILE A 4 -5.08 5.77 -2.60
CA ILE A 4 -4.92 4.70 -1.63
C ILE A 4 -3.57 4.03 -1.82
N SER A 5 -2.81 3.90 -0.75
CA SER A 5 -1.59 3.11 -0.74
C SER A 5 -1.92 1.65 -0.43
N LEU A 6 -1.38 0.76 -1.23
CA LEU A 6 -1.60 -0.69 -1.15
C LEU A 6 -0.30 -1.34 -0.70
N LEU A 7 -0.29 -1.96 0.48
CA LEU A 7 0.93 -2.49 1.09
C LEU A 7 0.80 -3.97 1.43
N PRO A 8 1.54 -4.85 0.73
CA PRO A 8 1.78 -6.20 1.23
C PRO A 8 2.96 -6.15 2.20
N PHE A 9 2.88 -6.85 3.34
CA PHE A 9 3.97 -6.82 4.31
C PHE A 9 4.05 -8.09 5.14
N LYS A 10 5.24 -8.33 5.66
CA LYS A 10 5.52 -9.35 6.66
C LYS A 10 6.77 -8.95 7.43
N ASN A 11 6.64 -8.76 8.76
CA ASN A 11 7.76 -8.43 9.64
C ASN A 11 8.58 -7.22 9.15
N GLU A 12 7.90 -6.08 8.94
CA GLU A 12 8.50 -4.85 8.44
C GLU A 12 8.56 -3.74 9.53
N GLU A 13 8.48 -4.12 10.79
CA GLU A 13 8.48 -3.19 11.92
C GLU A 13 9.60 -2.14 11.84
N TRP A 14 10.77 -2.54 11.41
CA TRP A 14 11.96 -1.71 11.35
C TRP A 14 11.88 -0.58 10.32
N VAL A 15 11.11 -0.72 9.25
CA VAL A 15 11.00 0.28 8.18
C VAL A 15 9.64 1.00 8.14
N LEU A 16 8.63 0.49 8.82
CA LEU A 16 7.28 1.07 8.77
C LEU A 16 7.22 2.53 9.20
N PRO A 17 7.95 3.01 10.21
CA PRO A 17 7.92 4.44 10.53
C PRO A 17 8.33 5.33 9.35
N SER A 18 9.38 4.95 8.62
CA SER A 18 9.83 5.69 7.44
C SER A 18 8.82 5.60 6.29
N TYR A 19 8.28 4.42 6.05
CA TYR A 19 7.22 4.22 5.06
C TYR A 19 6.01 5.13 5.36
N LEU A 20 5.52 5.10 6.59
CA LEU A 20 4.35 5.89 6.99
C LEU A 20 4.60 7.38 6.87
N HIS A 21 5.79 7.85 7.27
CA HIS A 21 6.14 9.26 7.14
C HIS A 21 6.08 9.73 5.68
N SER A 22 6.56 8.91 4.76
CA SER A 22 6.54 9.22 3.33
C SER A 22 5.13 9.12 2.73
N ILE A 23 4.46 8.00 2.98
CA ILE A 23 3.22 7.66 2.27
C ILE A 23 2.02 8.49 2.72
N LYS A 24 1.98 8.92 3.96
CA LYS A 24 0.90 9.77 4.48
C LYS A 24 0.83 11.12 3.79
N ARG A 25 1.93 11.57 3.24
CA ARG A 25 1.97 12.83 2.49
C ARG A 25 1.35 12.69 1.11
N LEU A 26 1.19 11.47 0.63
CA LEU A 26 0.73 11.19 -0.73
C LEU A 26 -0.67 10.57 -0.75
N SER A 27 -1.02 9.77 0.25
CA SER A 27 -2.21 8.93 0.26
C SER A 27 -3.26 9.43 1.24
N ASP A 28 -4.52 9.25 0.86
CA ASP A 28 -5.67 9.51 1.72
C ASP A 28 -5.93 8.33 2.66
N GLU A 29 -5.58 7.13 2.24
CA GLU A 29 -5.86 5.90 2.99
C GLU A 29 -4.78 4.86 2.69
N ILE A 30 -4.52 3.99 3.66
CA ILE A 30 -3.61 2.85 3.52
C ILE A 30 -4.40 1.57 3.72
N ILE A 31 -4.31 0.66 2.76
CA ILE A 31 -4.85 -0.70 2.87
C ILE A 31 -3.67 -1.67 2.79
N ALA A 32 -3.57 -2.55 3.77
CA ALA A 32 -2.44 -3.46 3.89
C ALA A 32 -2.90 -4.89 4.09
N ILE A 33 -2.13 -5.84 3.57
CA ILE A 33 -2.32 -7.27 3.82
C ILE A 33 -1.10 -7.80 4.55
N ASP A 34 -1.34 -8.34 5.74
CA ASP A 34 -0.34 -9.01 6.57
C ASP A 34 -0.20 -10.47 6.15
N ASP A 35 0.99 -10.87 5.77
CA ASP A 35 1.30 -12.25 5.37
C ASP A 35 1.94 -13.04 6.52
N GLY A 36 1.47 -12.84 7.74
CA GLY A 36 1.85 -13.62 8.89
C GLY A 36 2.97 -13.00 9.74
N SER A 37 2.94 -11.69 9.97
CA SER A 37 3.91 -11.02 10.84
C SER A 37 3.84 -11.51 12.27
N THR A 38 5.01 -11.63 12.89
CA THR A 38 5.18 -12.01 14.30
C THR A 38 5.70 -10.85 15.16
N ASP A 39 6.05 -9.73 14.53
CA ASP A 39 6.50 -8.51 15.20
C ASP A 39 5.34 -7.52 15.39
N ASN A 40 5.64 -6.24 15.64
CA ASN A 40 4.65 -5.19 15.86
C ASN A 40 4.16 -4.50 14.58
N SER A 41 4.43 -5.06 13.40
CA SER A 41 4.06 -4.45 12.11
C SER A 41 2.57 -4.11 12.03
N VAL A 42 1.69 -5.07 12.37
CA VAL A 42 0.23 -4.87 12.33
C VAL A 42 -0.17 -3.73 13.26
N LYS A 43 0.33 -3.74 14.48
CA LYS A 43 0.01 -2.72 15.48
C LYS A 43 0.45 -1.32 15.04
N ILE A 44 1.62 -1.20 14.45
CA ILE A 44 2.14 0.07 13.94
C ILE A 44 1.23 0.61 12.85
N LEU A 45 0.84 -0.23 11.88
CA LEU A 45 -0.03 0.18 10.79
C LEU A 45 -1.43 0.55 11.27
N GLU A 46 -2.02 -0.24 12.14
CA GLU A 46 -3.35 0.05 12.67
C GLU A 46 -3.34 1.34 13.50
N SER A 47 -2.32 1.57 14.30
CA SER A 47 -2.16 2.81 15.07
C SER A 47 -2.03 4.04 14.17
N ALA A 48 -1.56 3.86 12.95
CA ALA A 48 -1.45 4.93 11.94
C ALA A 48 -2.74 5.12 11.13
N GLY A 49 -3.80 4.36 11.42
CA GLY A 49 -5.08 4.46 10.73
C GLY A 49 -5.20 3.58 9.49
N ALA A 50 -4.24 2.72 9.21
CA ALA A 50 -4.31 1.80 8.09
C ALA A 50 -5.36 0.70 8.33
N LYS A 51 -6.00 0.26 7.25
CA LYS A 51 -6.85 -0.93 7.29
C LYS A 51 -5.98 -2.14 6.99
N VAL A 52 -5.86 -3.05 7.96
CA VAL A 52 -5.00 -4.22 7.86
C VAL A 52 -5.85 -5.48 7.77
N TYR A 53 -5.59 -6.27 6.74
CA TYR A 53 -6.22 -7.57 6.51
C TYR A 53 -5.19 -8.66 6.68
N SER A 54 -5.62 -9.82 7.19
CA SER A 54 -4.77 -11.00 7.29
C SER A 54 -4.93 -11.87 6.06
N SER A 55 -3.81 -12.34 5.49
CA SER A 55 -3.84 -13.25 4.36
C SER A 55 -4.61 -14.54 4.68
N GLU A 56 -4.48 -15.06 5.91
CA GLU A 56 -5.17 -16.27 6.35
C GLU A 56 -6.68 -16.14 6.36
N LYS A 57 -7.21 -14.93 6.56
CA LYS A 57 -8.65 -14.67 6.64
C LYS A 57 -9.27 -14.31 5.30
N LEU A 58 -8.48 -14.10 4.27
CA LEU A 58 -8.96 -13.78 2.94
C LEU A 58 -9.31 -15.09 2.22
N LYS A 59 -10.57 -15.45 2.22
CA LYS A 59 -11.09 -16.78 1.87
C LYS A 59 -10.91 -17.23 0.42
N ASN A 60 -10.42 -16.38 -0.45
CA ASN A 60 -10.31 -16.70 -1.88
C ASN A 60 -9.01 -17.37 -2.26
N PHE A 61 -8.17 -17.69 -1.28
CA PHE A 61 -6.84 -18.23 -1.52
C PHE A 61 -6.74 -19.65 -1.00
N ASN A 62 -6.99 -20.58 -1.88
CA ASN A 62 -7.05 -22.00 -1.51
C ASN A 62 -5.70 -22.70 -1.47
N SER A 63 -4.63 -22.10 -1.96
CA SER A 63 -3.34 -22.79 -2.03
C SER A 63 -2.21 -21.83 -2.27
N GLY A 64 -1.58 -21.39 -1.21
CA GLY A 64 -0.34 -20.66 -1.29
C GLY A 64 -0.48 -19.28 -1.92
N TRP A 65 -0.06 -18.28 -1.19
CA TRP A 65 0.02 -16.93 -1.70
C TRP A 65 1.18 -16.79 -2.66
N SER A 66 0.89 -16.35 -3.85
CA SER A 66 1.89 -15.72 -4.69
C SER A 66 1.84 -14.21 -4.45
N GLU A 67 2.93 -13.52 -4.69
CA GLU A 67 2.97 -12.06 -4.62
C GLU A 67 1.92 -11.43 -5.54
N GLY A 68 1.71 -12.02 -6.72
CA GLY A 68 0.69 -11.56 -7.65
C GLY A 68 -0.73 -11.66 -7.10
N SER A 69 -1.04 -12.70 -6.34
CA SER A 69 -2.35 -12.88 -5.71
C SER A 69 -2.61 -11.83 -4.64
N ILE A 70 -1.61 -11.52 -3.82
CA ILE A 70 -1.70 -10.49 -2.79
C ILE A 70 -1.94 -9.13 -3.41
N ARG A 71 -1.20 -8.78 -4.46
CA ARG A 71 -1.33 -7.51 -5.15
C ARG A 71 -2.69 -7.36 -5.83
N ALA A 72 -3.21 -8.43 -6.43
CA ALA A 72 -4.54 -8.44 -7.03
C ALA A 72 -5.62 -8.19 -5.97
N GLU A 73 -5.51 -8.83 -4.82
CA GLU A 73 -6.45 -8.65 -3.72
C GLU A 73 -6.39 -7.24 -3.13
N LEU A 74 -5.21 -6.69 -2.95
CA LEU A 74 -5.03 -5.30 -2.52
C LEU A 74 -5.73 -4.33 -3.47
N LEU A 75 -5.56 -4.52 -4.77
CA LEU A 75 -6.21 -3.68 -5.76
C LEU A 75 -7.74 -3.79 -5.70
N ARG A 76 -8.25 -5.00 -5.51
CA ARG A 76 -9.69 -5.24 -5.33
C ARG A 76 -10.21 -4.48 -4.10
N LEU A 77 -9.53 -4.62 -2.96
CA LEU A 77 -9.90 -3.93 -1.72
C LEU A 77 -9.82 -2.40 -1.89
N GLY A 78 -8.81 -1.92 -2.57
CA GLY A 78 -8.65 -0.49 -2.83
C GLY A 78 -9.78 0.07 -3.69
N ARG A 79 -10.22 -0.66 -4.70
CA ARG A 79 -11.36 -0.27 -5.53
C ARG A 79 -12.66 -0.27 -4.74
N GLU A 80 -12.89 -1.27 -3.92
CA GLU A 80 -14.07 -1.32 -3.04
C GLU A 80 -14.11 -0.16 -2.05
N ALA A 81 -12.96 0.31 -1.61
CA ALA A 81 -12.85 1.47 -0.72
C ALA A 81 -13.03 2.81 -1.44
N GLY A 82 -13.27 2.80 -2.75
CA GLY A 82 -13.51 4.00 -3.53
C GLY A 82 -12.24 4.67 -4.05
N GLY A 83 -11.12 3.97 -4.05
CA GLY A 83 -9.85 4.49 -4.57
C GLY A 83 -9.91 4.74 -6.07
N THR A 84 -9.37 5.88 -6.47
CA THR A 84 -9.24 6.26 -7.89
C THR A 84 -7.80 6.16 -8.37
N HIS A 85 -6.84 6.31 -7.45
CA HIS A 85 -5.41 6.24 -7.72
C HIS A 85 -4.77 5.36 -6.65
N PHE A 86 -3.80 4.54 -7.06
CA PHE A 86 -3.17 3.57 -6.17
C PHE A 86 -1.66 3.74 -6.17
N VAL A 87 -1.06 3.71 -4.97
CA VAL A 87 0.37 3.73 -4.79
C VAL A 87 0.81 2.36 -4.31
N CYS A 88 1.64 1.69 -5.10
CA CYS A 88 2.10 0.33 -4.83
C CYS A 88 3.61 0.36 -4.55
N LEU A 89 3.97 0.51 -3.29
CA LEU A 89 5.34 0.44 -2.81
C LEU A 89 5.45 -0.67 -1.77
N ASP A 90 6.61 -1.31 -1.71
CA ASP A 90 6.94 -2.18 -0.59
C ASP A 90 7.32 -1.33 0.63
N ALA A 91 7.28 -1.90 1.83
CA ALA A 91 7.51 -1.15 3.07
C ALA A 91 8.91 -0.53 3.16
N ASP A 92 9.90 -1.15 2.51
CA ASP A 92 11.28 -0.67 2.47
C ASP A 92 11.55 0.34 1.35
N GLU A 93 10.50 0.74 0.63
CA GLU A 93 10.58 1.73 -0.43
C GLU A 93 9.94 3.05 0.01
N THR A 94 10.60 4.16 -0.22
CA THR A 94 10.07 5.49 0.10
C THR A 94 10.36 6.47 -1.02
N PHE A 95 9.52 7.49 -1.13
CA PHE A 95 9.77 8.60 -2.05
C PHE A 95 10.49 9.75 -1.35
N THR A 96 11.39 10.40 -2.07
CA THR A 96 11.98 11.66 -1.62
C THR A 96 10.91 12.77 -1.62
N ASN A 97 11.16 13.86 -0.89
CA ASN A 97 10.24 15.01 -0.88
C ASN A 97 10.01 15.61 -2.29
N PRO A 98 11.04 15.83 -3.12
CA PRO A 98 10.82 16.28 -4.50
C PRO A 98 9.96 15.30 -5.32
N ALA A 99 10.18 13.99 -5.15
CA ALA A 99 9.38 12.98 -5.85
C ALA A 99 7.90 13.06 -5.44
N ILE A 100 7.61 13.21 -4.16
CA ILE A 100 6.24 13.36 -3.67
C ILE A 100 5.56 14.57 -4.30
N THR A 101 6.24 15.70 -4.35
CA THR A 101 5.70 16.92 -4.97
C THR A 101 5.38 16.69 -6.44
N THR A 102 6.29 16.06 -7.18
CA THR A 102 6.09 15.74 -8.60
C THR A 102 4.90 14.79 -8.79
N ILE A 103 4.81 13.74 -7.97
CA ILE A 103 3.72 12.77 -8.04
C ILE A 103 2.37 13.45 -7.80
N LYS A 104 2.29 14.27 -6.77
CA LYS A 104 1.05 15.01 -6.47
C LYS A 104 0.60 15.89 -7.62
N TYR A 105 1.54 16.50 -8.31
CA TYR A 105 1.24 17.33 -9.47
C TYR A 105 0.72 16.49 -10.64
N MET A 106 1.27 15.30 -10.84
CA MET A 106 0.93 14.44 -11.98
C MET A 106 -0.33 13.60 -11.79
N LEU A 107 -0.65 13.22 -10.55
CA LEU A 107 -1.78 12.32 -10.26
C LEU A 107 -3.10 12.76 -10.90
N PRO A 108 -3.53 14.03 -10.81
CA PRO A 108 -4.80 14.43 -11.40
C PRO A 108 -4.86 14.33 -12.93
N ASN A 109 -3.70 14.24 -13.58
CA ASN A 109 -3.60 14.15 -15.04
C ASN A 109 -3.54 12.72 -15.56
N LEU A 110 -3.47 11.73 -14.69
CA LEU A 110 -3.48 10.32 -15.08
C LEU A 110 -4.88 9.92 -15.54
N LYS A 111 -4.93 9.20 -16.64
CA LYS A 111 -6.17 8.62 -17.18
C LYS A 111 -6.30 7.17 -16.70
N PRO A 112 -7.53 6.60 -16.70
CA PRO A 112 -7.70 5.19 -16.36
C PRO A 112 -6.76 4.29 -17.17
N GLY A 113 -6.01 3.44 -16.47
CA GLY A 113 -5.01 2.56 -17.06
C GLY A 113 -3.60 3.13 -17.14
N ASP A 114 -3.41 4.42 -16.91
CA ASP A 114 -2.08 5.01 -16.88
C ASP A 114 -1.28 4.53 -15.66
N LYS A 115 0.02 4.39 -15.85
CA LYS A 115 0.94 3.99 -14.78
C LYS A 115 2.13 4.93 -14.75
N MET A 116 2.59 5.20 -13.55
CA MET A 116 3.87 5.87 -13.31
C MET A 116 4.79 4.85 -12.65
N ALA A 117 5.99 4.70 -13.20
CA ALA A 117 7.01 3.83 -12.64
C ALA A 117 8.25 4.66 -12.31
N PHE A 118 8.92 4.28 -11.25
CA PHE A 118 10.12 4.96 -10.77
C PHE A 118 11.29 3.99 -10.72
N GLU A 119 12.45 4.45 -11.12
CA GLU A 119 13.69 3.69 -10.99
C GLU A 119 14.40 4.07 -9.68
N TRP A 120 14.96 3.07 -9.04
CA TRP A 120 15.68 3.20 -7.77
C TRP A 120 17.18 3.23 -7.96
#